data_382833cc7a333241f8edc430c0d3af35
#
_entry.id   382833cc7a333241f8edc430c0d3af35
#
_cell.length_a   1.000
_cell.length_b   1.000
_cell.length_c   1.000
_cell.angle_alpha   90.00
_cell.angle_beta   90.00
_cell.angle_gamma   90.00
#
_symmetry.space_group_name_H-M   'P 1'
#
loop_
_entity.id
_entity.type
_entity.pdbx_description
1 polymer ?
#
loop_
_entity_poly.entity_id
_entity_poly.type
_entity_poly.pdbx_seq_one_letter_code
_entity_poly.pdbx_strand_id
1 'polypeptide(L)'
;MTESLFLIDESSTKANMWSGFRCNRAFVILILLNVIIFQSIIYYQEHKKWQEIRSKLEPMIADLRDVQGLTYSLLKRLEAHGLFVENVRGRNEGSRPVIYAITPTFARPVQKAELTRLAQTFLHVSNFHWIVVEDASQKTTLVSRFLETSGLIYTHLAVATPPNYKLGRNDPNWKKPRGVEQRNAALRWLRENLKLSNKGIVYFADDDNTYSVKLFHEMEKIQSVGVWPVGLVGGLMVEKPICDNVTNKVIGFNAAWKPDRPFPLDMAGFAINLELLLKHTDAWFSYDVQGGYQESEILRQIVTKDQLEPLADCCTKVYVWHTRTEPPQLNVEQMLIKKGKRSNAGIEV
;
A
#
# COMPACT_ATOMS: atom_id res chain seq x y z
N MET A 1 68.85 -41.08 31.66
CA MET A 1 67.97 -41.75 30.73
C MET A 1 67.54 -40.65 29.72
N THR A 2 68.28 -40.57 28.82
CA THR A 2 68.44 -40.40 27.38
C THR A 2 67.18 -40.52 26.62
N GLU A 3 66.74 -39.40 26.03
CA GLU A 3 65.97 -39.39 24.80
C GLU A 3 66.46 -38.24 23.90
N SER A 4 66.96 -38.62 22.75
CA SER A 4 67.54 -37.77 21.72
C SER A 4 66.44 -37.29 20.78
N LEU A 5 66.33 -35.98 20.61
CA LEU A 5 65.53 -35.36 19.57
C LEU A 5 66.28 -35.48 18.23
N PHE A 6 65.60 -36.06 17.28
CA PHE A 6 65.90 -35.92 15.84
C PHE A 6 65.12 -34.66 15.28
N LEU A 7 65.90 -33.66 14.96
CA LEU A 7 65.45 -32.55 14.15
C LEU A 7 65.58 -32.95 12.67
N ILE A 8 64.48 -33.12 11.98
CA ILE A 8 64.42 -33.26 10.51
C ILE A 8 64.29 -31.86 9.92
N ASP A 9 65.26 -31.49 9.14
CA ASP A 9 65.33 -30.25 8.37
C ASP A 9 64.32 -30.29 7.24
N GLU A 10 63.23 -29.50 7.33
CA GLU A 10 62.15 -29.36 6.35
C GLU A 10 62.43 -28.33 5.23
N SER A 11 63.63 -27.84 5.08
CA SER A 11 63.92 -26.73 4.15
C SER A 11 64.35 -27.13 2.72
N SER A 12 64.41 -28.44 2.38
CA SER A 12 64.97 -28.83 1.07
C SER A 12 63.98 -29.50 0.09
N THR A 13 62.71 -29.69 0.45
CA THR A 13 61.76 -30.44 -0.40
C THR A 13 60.64 -29.61 -1.06
N LYS A 14 60.56 -28.28 -0.81
CA LYS A 14 59.54 -27.42 -1.42
C LYS A 14 59.97 -26.67 -2.70
N ALA A 15 61.22 -26.76 -3.14
CA ALA A 15 61.74 -25.98 -4.25
C ALA A 15 61.67 -26.67 -5.65
N ASN A 16 61.30 -27.95 -5.77
CA ASN A 16 61.42 -28.68 -7.04
C ASN A 16 60.10 -29.25 -7.60
N MET A 17 58.94 -28.81 -7.14
CA MET A 17 57.67 -29.32 -7.63
C MET A 17 56.95 -28.40 -8.64
N TRP A 18 57.51 -27.24 -9.00
CA TRP A 18 56.89 -26.28 -9.92
C TRP A 18 57.67 -25.98 -11.22
N SER A 19 58.73 -26.69 -11.54
CA SER A 19 59.58 -26.44 -12.73
C SER A 19 59.26 -27.30 -13.96
N GLY A 20 58.10 -27.99 -14.02
CA GLY A 20 57.78 -28.94 -15.09
C GLY A 20 56.57 -28.68 -15.95
N PHE A 21 55.67 -27.71 -15.62
CA PHE A 21 54.53 -27.41 -16.47
C PHE A 21 54.83 -26.27 -17.45
N ARG A 22 55.50 -26.57 -18.55
CA ARG A 22 55.37 -25.77 -19.76
C ARG A 22 53.93 -25.92 -20.20
N CYS A 23 53.06 -24.95 -19.86
CA CYS A 23 51.70 -24.92 -20.28
C CYS A 23 51.66 -24.86 -21.82
N ASN A 24 51.38 -26.00 -22.45
CA ASN A 24 51.31 -26.09 -23.91
C ASN A 24 50.12 -25.23 -24.32
N ARG A 25 50.38 -24.13 -25.07
CA ARG A 25 49.35 -23.22 -25.58
C ARG A 25 48.19 -23.96 -26.26
N ALA A 26 48.51 -25.05 -26.97
CA ALA A 26 47.53 -25.93 -27.60
C ALA A 26 46.58 -26.59 -26.58
N PHE A 27 47.09 -26.99 -25.40
CA PHE A 27 46.27 -27.59 -24.34
C PHE A 27 45.32 -26.58 -23.70
N VAL A 28 45.77 -25.32 -23.46
CA VAL A 28 44.90 -24.25 -22.96
C VAL A 28 43.81 -23.91 -23.96
N ILE A 29 44.15 -23.82 -25.24
CA ILE A 29 43.17 -23.57 -26.32
C ILE A 29 42.14 -24.70 -26.38
N LEU A 30 42.56 -25.95 -26.25
CA LEU A 30 41.65 -27.09 -26.21
C LEU A 30 40.68 -27.06 -25.04
N ILE A 31 41.14 -26.67 -23.84
CA ILE A 31 40.28 -26.50 -22.66
C ILE A 31 39.27 -25.36 -22.91
N LEU A 32 39.70 -24.22 -23.43
CA LEU A 32 38.81 -23.09 -23.70
C LEU A 32 37.75 -23.44 -24.75
N LEU A 33 38.12 -24.16 -25.80
CA LEU A 33 37.20 -24.67 -26.82
C LEU A 33 36.15 -25.60 -26.21
N ASN A 34 36.56 -26.53 -25.33
CA ASN A 34 35.61 -27.41 -24.62
C ASN A 34 34.65 -26.65 -23.73
N VAL A 35 35.13 -25.61 -23.02
CA VAL A 35 34.27 -24.74 -22.18
C VAL A 35 33.25 -24.00 -23.05
N ILE A 36 33.68 -23.45 -24.19
CA ILE A 36 32.79 -22.76 -25.13
C ILE A 36 31.72 -23.72 -25.70
N ILE A 37 32.14 -24.92 -26.11
CA ILE A 37 31.19 -25.95 -26.60
C ILE A 37 30.20 -26.34 -25.51
N PHE A 38 30.66 -26.56 -24.27
CA PHE A 38 29.82 -26.93 -23.16
C PHE A 38 28.79 -25.82 -22.84
N GLN A 39 29.24 -24.55 -22.79
CA GLN A 39 28.33 -23.41 -22.60
C GLN A 39 27.31 -23.28 -23.73
N SER A 40 27.72 -23.52 -24.97
CA SER A 40 26.83 -23.50 -26.14
C SER A 40 25.78 -24.60 -26.08
N ILE A 41 26.13 -25.79 -25.59
CA ILE A 41 25.19 -26.90 -25.38
C ILE A 41 24.18 -26.55 -24.30
N ILE A 42 24.61 -25.99 -23.17
CA ILE A 42 23.71 -25.54 -22.09
C ILE A 42 22.74 -24.48 -22.62
N TYR A 43 23.24 -23.45 -23.29
CA TYR A 43 22.44 -22.39 -23.89
C TYR A 43 21.40 -22.95 -24.89
N TYR A 44 21.80 -23.88 -25.73
CA TYR A 44 20.89 -24.52 -26.69
C TYR A 44 19.79 -25.33 -25.96
N GLN A 45 20.12 -26.06 -24.90
CA GLN A 45 19.15 -26.82 -24.11
C GLN A 45 18.15 -25.90 -23.39
N GLU A 46 18.64 -24.81 -22.79
CA GLU A 46 17.77 -23.81 -22.18
C GLU A 46 16.85 -23.14 -23.20
N HIS A 47 17.40 -22.75 -24.34
CA HIS A 47 16.62 -22.15 -25.42
C HIS A 47 15.52 -23.09 -25.93
N LYS A 48 15.83 -24.37 -26.12
CA LYS A 48 14.85 -25.40 -26.51
C LYS A 48 13.75 -25.56 -25.47
N LYS A 49 14.10 -25.55 -24.19
CA LYS A 49 13.12 -25.60 -23.05
C LYS A 49 12.21 -24.38 -23.06
N TRP A 50 12.73 -23.18 -23.30
CA TRP A 50 11.92 -21.97 -23.42
C TRP A 50 10.99 -21.99 -24.62
N GLN A 51 11.42 -22.51 -25.77
CA GLN A 51 10.57 -22.69 -26.93
C GLN A 51 9.40 -23.67 -26.64
N GLU A 52 9.68 -24.75 -25.94
CA GLU A 52 8.64 -25.70 -25.53
C GLU A 52 7.62 -25.07 -24.55
N ILE A 53 8.08 -24.31 -23.57
CA ILE A 53 7.20 -23.57 -22.65
C ILE A 53 6.34 -22.57 -23.43
N ARG A 54 6.94 -21.83 -24.35
CA ARG A 54 6.24 -20.83 -25.16
C ARG A 54 5.17 -21.47 -26.04
N SER A 55 5.47 -22.59 -26.68
CA SER A 55 4.52 -23.32 -27.53
C SER A 55 3.31 -23.84 -26.77
N LYS A 56 3.45 -24.11 -25.46
CA LYS A 56 2.34 -24.51 -24.56
C LYS A 56 1.55 -23.32 -24.04
N LEU A 57 2.20 -22.17 -23.84
CA LEU A 57 1.56 -20.95 -23.32
C LEU A 57 0.74 -20.19 -24.37
N GLU A 58 1.22 -20.13 -25.61
CA GLU A 58 0.53 -19.40 -26.69
C GLU A 58 -0.91 -19.87 -26.93
N PRO A 59 -1.21 -21.19 -27.02
CA PRO A 59 -2.60 -21.66 -27.16
C PRO A 59 -3.44 -21.33 -25.91
N MET A 60 -2.91 -21.45 -24.69
CA MET A 60 -3.63 -21.10 -23.47
C MET A 60 -4.00 -19.60 -23.42
N ILE A 61 -3.12 -18.73 -23.92
CA ILE A 61 -3.40 -17.30 -24.02
C ILE A 61 -4.48 -17.03 -25.09
N ALA A 62 -4.47 -17.78 -26.20
CA ALA A 62 -5.51 -17.70 -27.22
C ALA A 62 -6.87 -18.12 -26.65
N ASP A 63 -6.93 -19.26 -25.94
CA ASP A 63 -8.14 -19.74 -25.29
C ASP A 63 -8.70 -18.73 -24.26
N LEU A 64 -7.83 -18.09 -23.48
CA LEU A 64 -8.24 -17.02 -22.56
C LEU A 64 -8.85 -15.81 -23.28
N ARG A 65 -8.30 -15.42 -24.43
CA ARG A 65 -8.89 -14.34 -25.25
C ARG A 65 -10.25 -14.73 -25.80
N ASP A 66 -10.42 -15.97 -26.22
CA ASP A 66 -11.71 -16.49 -26.73
C ASP A 66 -12.76 -16.54 -25.62
N VAL A 67 -12.38 -16.96 -24.41
CA VAL A 67 -13.27 -16.92 -23.23
C VAL A 67 -13.66 -15.48 -22.90
N GLN A 68 -12.73 -14.51 -22.96
CA GLN A 68 -13.06 -13.10 -22.78
C GLN A 68 -14.03 -12.58 -23.85
N GLY A 69 -13.82 -12.96 -25.12
CA GLY A 69 -14.71 -12.62 -26.22
C GLY A 69 -16.13 -13.21 -26.06
N LEU A 70 -16.22 -14.46 -25.65
CA LEU A 70 -17.48 -15.16 -25.33
C LEU A 70 -18.19 -14.50 -24.15
N THR A 71 -17.48 -14.15 -23.08
CA THR A 71 -18.04 -13.46 -21.92
C THR A 71 -18.62 -12.10 -22.33
N TYR A 72 -17.88 -11.34 -23.12
CA TYR A 72 -18.36 -10.05 -23.63
C TYR A 72 -19.61 -10.20 -24.51
N SER A 73 -19.67 -11.21 -25.40
CA SER A 73 -20.84 -11.46 -26.26
C SER A 73 -22.05 -11.93 -25.48
N LEU A 74 -21.84 -12.72 -24.42
CA LEU A 74 -22.91 -13.17 -23.51
C LEU A 74 -23.49 -11.99 -22.73
N LEU A 75 -22.66 -11.12 -22.21
CA LEU A 75 -23.06 -9.90 -21.52
C LEU A 75 -23.91 -8.99 -22.40
N LYS A 76 -23.48 -8.79 -23.65
CA LYS A 76 -24.23 -7.99 -24.64
C LYS A 76 -25.60 -8.60 -24.96
N ARG A 77 -25.70 -9.95 -24.99
CA ARG A 77 -27.00 -10.64 -25.17
C ARG A 77 -27.91 -10.50 -23.95
N LEU A 78 -27.36 -10.60 -22.73
CA LEU A 78 -28.12 -10.40 -21.50
C LEU A 78 -28.67 -8.97 -21.41
N GLU A 79 -27.87 -7.96 -21.78
CA GLU A 79 -28.33 -6.58 -21.90
C GLU A 79 -29.48 -6.42 -22.93
N ALA A 80 -29.38 -7.06 -24.09
CA ALA A 80 -30.39 -7.00 -25.13
C ALA A 80 -31.73 -7.65 -24.72
N HIS A 81 -31.71 -8.57 -23.75
CA HIS A 81 -32.91 -9.21 -23.21
C HIS A 81 -33.41 -8.58 -21.91
N GLY A 82 -32.90 -7.40 -21.51
CA GLY A 82 -33.34 -6.68 -20.30
C GLY A 82 -32.97 -7.38 -18.98
N LEU A 83 -32.16 -8.42 -19.04
CA LEU A 83 -31.62 -9.09 -17.86
C LEU A 83 -30.40 -8.33 -17.36
N PHE A 84 -30.65 -7.26 -16.62
CA PHE A 84 -29.59 -6.50 -15.95
C PHE A 84 -29.03 -7.28 -14.78
N VAL A 85 -27.84 -7.81 -14.95
CA VAL A 85 -26.96 -8.07 -13.82
C VAL A 85 -26.18 -6.76 -13.59
N GLU A 86 -26.61 -5.95 -12.68
CA GLU A 86 -26.06 -4.63 -12.35
C GLU A 86 -24.55 -4.64 -12.07
N ASN A 87 -24.00 -5.82 -11.75
CA ASN A 87 -22.60 -6.06 -11.42
C ASN A 87 -21.72 -6.49 -12.61
N VAL A 88 -22.26 -6.65 -13.82
CA VAL A 88 -21.52 -7.17 -14.99
C VAL A 88 -21.47 -6.18 -16.16
N ARG A 89 -21.98 -4.97 -16.01
CA ARG A 89 -21.65 -3.91 -16.95
C ARG A 89 -20.14 -3.80 -17.02
N GLY A 90 -19.58 -4.14 -18.17
CA GLY A 90 -18.26 -3.68 -18.58
C GLY A 90 -18.28 -2.15 -18.45
N ARG A 91 -17.87 -1.69 -17.31
CA ARG A 91 -17.87 -0.28 -16.96
C ARG A 91 -16.92 0.36 -17.93
N ASN A 92 -17.32 1.44 -18.58
CA ASN A 92 -16.43 2.33 -19.31
C ASN A 92 -15.32 2.78 -18.33
N GLU A 93 -14.23 2.03 -18.26
CA GLU A 93 -13.11 2.29 -17.33
C GLU A 93 -12.56 3.71 -17.46
N GLY A 94 -12.71 4.30 -18.66
CA GLY A 94 -12.32 5.70 -18.91
C GLY A 94 -13.25 6.78 -18.33
N SER A 95 -14.43 6.43 -17.79
CA SER A 95 -15.38 7.42 -17.25
C SER A 95 -15.43 7.50 -15.73
N ARG A 96 -14.86 6.51 -15.00
CA ARG A 96 -14.90 6.50 -13.54
C ARG A 96 -13.78 7.33 -12.94
N PRO A 97 -14.04 7.98 -11.80
CA PRO A 97 -13.00 8.67 -11.07
C PRO A 97 -11.94 7.67 -10.55
N VAL A 98 -10.68 8.08 -10.54
CA VAL A 98 -9.61 7.36 -9.85
C VAL A 98 -9.72 7.61 -8.36
N ILE A 99 -9.71 6.57 -7.54
CA ILE A 99 -9.66 6.72 -6.08
C ILE A 99 -8.20 6.80 -5.65
N TYR A 100 -7.78 7.95 -5.16
CA TYR A 100 -6.48 8.21 -4.58
C TYR A 100 -6.55 7.97 -3.07
N ALA A 101 -6.17 6.79 -2.61
CA ALA A 101 -6.13 6.48 -1.18
C ALA A 101 -4.78 6.84 -0.58
N ILE A 102 -4.79 7.72 0.41
CA ILE A 102 -3.61 8.22 1.12
C ILE A 102 -3.47 7.43 2.42
N THR A 103 -2.36 6.72 2.58
CA THR A 103 -2.07 5.92 3.77
C THR A 103 -0.78 6.38 4.43
N PRO A 104 -0.86 7.13 5.54
CA PRO A 104 0.27 7.32 6.43
C PRO A 104 0.67 6.00 7.09
N THR A 105 1.96 5.70 7.14
CA THR A 105 2.46 4.50 7.82
C THR A 105 3.80 4.80 8.51
N PHE A 106 4.16 4.01 9.50
CA PHE A 106 5.43 4.13 10.21
C PHE A 106 5.98 2.76 10.61
N ALA A 107 7.30 2.69 10.81
CA ALA A 107 7.99 1.46 11.16
C ALA A 107 7.54 0.92 12.52
N ARG A 108 6.91 -0.26 12.52
CA ARG A 108 6.46 -1.01 13.69
C ARG A 108 6.36 -2.50 13.36
N PRO A 109 6.37 -3.40 14.36
CA PRO A 109 6.38 -4.84 14.09
C PRO A 109 5.23 -5.36 13.22
N VAL A 110 4.07 -4.70 13.24
CA VAL A 110 2.88 -5.10 12.48
C VAL A 110 2.73 -4.39 11.14
N GLN A 111 3.64 -3.47 10.78
CA GLN A 111 3.50 -2.61 9.59
C GLN A 111 3.25 -3.39 8.31
N LYS A 112 4.08 -4.39 8.03
CA LYS A 112 3.95 -5.19 6.80
C LYS A 112 2.64 -5.97 6.77
N ALA A 113 2.21 -6.54 7.91
CA ALA A 113 0.95 -7.28 8.01
C ALA A 113 -0.27 -6.38 7.76
N GLU A 114 -0.26 -5.16 8.30
CA GLU A 114 -1.32 -4.17 8.09
C GLU A 114 -1.37 -3.67 6.65
N LEU A 115 -0.23 -3.32 6.06
CA LEU A 115 -0.14 -2.95 4.65
C LEU A 115 -0.60 -4.10 3.74
N THR A 116 -0.26 -5.36 4.09
CA THR A 116 -0.73 -6.54 3.35
C THR A 116 -2.25 -6.67 3.40
N ARG A 117 -2.86 -6.56 4.59
CA ARG A 117 -4.32 -6.60 4.75
C ARG A 117 -5.01 -5.51 3.92
N LEU A 118 -4.46 -4.30 3.95
CA LEU A 118 -4.98 -3.16 3.21
C LEU A 118 -4.85 -3.36 1.69
N ALA A 119 -3.69 -3.82 1.21
CA ALA A 119 -3.46 -4.13 -0.19
C ALA A 119 -4.44 -5.18 -0.72
N GLN A 120 -4.72 -6.24 0.04
CA GLN A 120 -5.69 -7.27 -0.34
C GLN A 120 -7.09 -6.69 -0.55
N THR A 121 -7.50 -5.71 0.24
CA THR A 121 -8.77 -5.00 0.03
C THR A 121 -8.71 -4.14 -1.24
N PHE A 122 -7.63 -3.40 -1.46
CA PHE A 122 -7.50 -2.47 -2.58
C PHE A 122 -7.38 -3.15 -3.94
N LEU A 123 -6.87 -4.39 -4.00
CA LEU A 123 -6.85 -5.20 -5.23
C LEU A 123 -8.25 -5.46 -5.81
N HIS A 124 -9.31 -5.35 -5.00
CA HIS A 124 -10.69 -5.48 -5.46
C HIS A 124 -11.34 -4.17 -5.90
N VAL A 125 -10.61 -3.05 -5.84
CA VAL A 125 -11.11 -1.72 -6.21
C VAL A 125 -10.58 -1.35 -7.59
N SER A 126 -11.48 -1.15 -8.56
CA SER A 126 -11.12 -0.66 -9.89
C SER A 126 -10.75 0.83 -9.85
N ASN A 127 -9.92 1.30 -10.79
CA ASN A 127 -9.44 2.69 -10.88
C ASN A 127 -8.89 3.23 -9.55
N PHE A 128 -7.91 2.52 -9.03
CA PHE A 128 -7.33 2.81 -7.72
C PHE A 128 -5.85 3.21 -7.82
N HIS A 129 -5.45 4.21 -7.06
CA HIS A 129 -4.07 4.64 -6.92
C HIS A 129 -3.74 4.79 -5.43
N TRP A 130 -2.81 3.99 -4.93
CA TRP A 130 -2.40 4.00 -3.54
C TRP A 130 -1.24 4.95 -3.30
N ILE A 131 -1.41 5.97 -2.45
CA ILE A 131 -0.35 6.88 -2.04
C ILE A 131 0.07 6.51 -0.61
N VAL A 132 1.17 5.77 -0.50
CA VAL A 132 1.75 5.35 0.79
C VAL A 132 2.82 6.35 1.20
N VAL A 133 2.68 6.89 2.41
CA VAL A 133 3.61 7.90 2.92
C VAL A 133 4.19 7.45 4.25
N GLU A 134 5.49 7.12 4.26
CA GLU A 134 6.18 6.69 5.47
C GLU A 134 6.55 7.89 6.38
N ASP A 135 6.33 7.74 7.69
CA ASP A 135 6.93 8.61 8.72
C ASP A 135 8.40 8.23 8.92
N ALA A 136 9.21 8.58 7.96
CA ALA A 136 10.64 8.30 7.91
C ALA A 136 11.37 9.38 7.11
N SER A 137 12.67 9.55 7.34
CA SER A 137 13.51 10.49 6.58
C SER A 137 13.76 10.04 5.12
N GLN A 138 13.56 8.75 4.84
CA GLN A 138 13.70 8.15 3.51
C GLN A 138 12.83 6.89 3.42
N LYS A 139 12.50 6.48 2.20
CA LYS A 139 11.76 5.26 1.92
C LYS A 139 12.49 4.05 2.48
N THR A 140 11.78 3.19 3.20
CA THR A 140 12.37 1.95 3.74
C THR A 140 12.37 0.83 2.71
N THR A 141 13.34 -0.06 2.81
CA THR A 141 13.43 -1.22 1.90
C THR A 141 12.21 -2.15 2.04
N LEU A 142 11.68 -2.31 3.27
CA LEU A 142 10.51 -3.13 3.54
C LEU A 142 9.30 -2.64 2.75
N VAL A 143 8.95 -1.36 2.88
CA VAL A 143 7.76 -0.80 2.22
C VAL A 143 7.97 -0.73 0.71
N SER A 144 9.18 -0.37 0.22
CA SER A 144 9.49 -0.35 -1.22
C SER A 144 9.26 -1.72 -1.86
N ARG A 145 9.86 -2.78 -1.32
CA ARG A 145 9.69 -4.16 -1.84
C ARG A 145 8.26 -4.65 -1.74
N PHE A 146 7.59 -4.33 -0.65
CA PHE A 146 6.19 -4.69 -0.48
C PHE A 146 5.34 -4.08 -1.60
N LEU A 147 5.48 -2.78 -1.86
CA LEU A 147 4.71 -2.07 -2.89
C LEU A 147 5.02 -2.56 -4.31
N GLU A 148 6.30 -2.84 -4.63
CA GLU A 148 6.73 -3.41 -5.90
C GLU A 148 6.02 -4.73 -6.23
N THR A 149 5.68 -5.52 -5.21
CA THR A 149 5.02 -6.83 -5.36
C THR A 149 3.52 -6.81 -5.09
N SER A 150 2.95 -5.65 -4.72
CA SER A 150 1.53 -5.53 -4.32
C SER A 150 0.53 -5.75 -5.45
N GLY A 151 0.94 -5.55 -6.71
CA GLY A 151 0.04 -5.57 -7.87
C GLY A 151 -0.82 -4.32 -8.02
N LEU A 152 -0.64 -3.30 -7.18
CA LEU A 152 -1.39 -2.04 -7.20
C LEU A 152 -0.62 -0.94 -7.93
N ILE A 153 -1.34 0.01 -8.52
CA ILE A 153 -0.75 1.29 -8.94
C ILE A 153 -0.51 2.10 -7.67
N TYR A 154 0.72 2.55 -7.44
CA TYR A 154 1.08 3.24 -6.21
C TYR A 154 2.03 4.42 -6.42
N THR A 155 2.02 5.31 -5.43
CA THR A 155 3.05 6.32 -5.20
C THR A 155 3.61 6.10 -3.79
N HIS A 156 4.91 5.97 -3.69
CA HIS A 156 5.62 5.81 -2.41
C HIS A 156 6.34 7.10 -2.04
N LEU A 157 6.00 7.68 -0.91
CA LEU A 157 6.62 8.89 -0.36
C LEU A 157 7.18 8.62 1.03
N ALA A 158 8.12 9.45 1.48
CA ALA A 158 8.62 9.43 2.84
C ALA A 158 8.84 10.87 3.32
N VAL A 159 8.33 11.17 4.50
CA VAL A 159 8.55 12.43 5.21
C VAL A 159 8.47 12.18 6.71
N ALA A 160 9.47 12.61 7.45
CA ALA A 160 9.52 12.40 8.89
C ALA A 160 8.67 13.45 9.63
N THR A 161 7.91 13.02 10.63
CA THR A 161 7.29 13.92 11.61
C THR A 161 8.39 14.69 12.36
N PRO A 162 8.30 16.02 12.48
CA PRO A 162 9.28 16.82 13.21
C PRO A 162 9.42 16.36 14.67
N PRO A 163 10.64 16.37 15.24
CA PRO A 163 10.89 15.81 16.58
C PRO A 163 10.00 16.39 17.69
N ASN A 164 9.69 17.69 17.64
CA ASN A 164 8.82 18.36 18.60
C ASN A 164 7.35 17.92 18.55
N TYR A 165 6.92 17.30 17.44
CA TYR A 165 5.56 16.77 17.27
C TYR A 165 5.46 15.25 17.45
N LYS A 166 6.59 14.54 17.61
CA LYS A 166 6.57 13.11 17.93
C LYS A 166 6.02 12.88 19.33
N LEU A 167 5.23 11.78 19.46
CA LEU A 167 4.76 11.33 20.77
C LEU A 167 5.94 10.77 21.58
N GLY A 168 6.01 11.09 22.85
CA GLY A 168 6.90 10.44 23.79
C GLY A 168 6.45 9.00 24.08
N ARG A 169 7.34 8.19 24.64
CA ARG A 169 7.10 6.75 24.90
C ARG A 169 5.84 6.46 25.73
N ASN A 170 5.49 7.37 26.64
CA ASN A 170 4.35 7.24 27.57
C ASN A 170 3.21 8.20 27.23
N ASP A 171 3.31 8.92 26.12
CA ASP A 171 2.25 9.85 25.72
C ASP A 171 1.03 9.08 25.20
N PRO A 172 -0.20 9.47 25.59
CA PRO A 172 -1.40 8.92 25.01
C PRO A 172 -1.50 9.31 23.53
N ASN A 173 -2.05 8.42 22.72
CA ASN A 173 -2.13 8.56 21.25
C ASN A 173 -2.85 9.82 20.76
N TRP A 174 -3.70 10.43 21.58
CA TRP A 174 -4.47 11.63 21.27
C TRP A 174 -3.77 12.94 21.63
N LYS A 175 -2.61 12.90 22.31
CA LYS A 175 -1.92 14.10 22.83
C LYS A 175 -1.40 15.02 21.73
N LYS A 176 -0.92 14.45 20.63
CA LYS A 176 -0.41 15.20 19.47
C LYS A 176 -1.06 14.70 18.18
N PRO A 177 -1.28 15.60 17.19
CA PRO A 177 -1.73 15.19 15.86
C PRO A 177 -0.72 14.23 15.20
N ARG A 178 -1.21 13.18 14.57
CA ARG A 178 -0.40 12.19 13.84
C ARG A 178 -0.70 12.24 12.36
N GLY A 179 0.30 11.94 11.55
CA GLY A 179 0.14 11.84 10.10
C GLY A 179 -0.06 13.18 9.36
N VAL A 180 0.18 14.32 10.02
CA VAL A 180 0.03 15.66 9.42
C VAL A 180 0.97 15.82 8.23
N GLU A 181 2.28 15.62 8.42
CA GLU A 181 3.27 15.74 7.34
C GLU A 181 3.02 14.74 6.22
N GLN A 182 2.65 13.51 6.58
CA GLN A 182 2.44 12.44 5.62
C GLN A 182 1.23 12.74 4.73
N ARG A 183 0.11 13.17 5.32
CA ARG A 183 -1.07 13.58 4.54
C ARG A 183 -0.78 14.82 3.70
N ASN A 184 -0.08 15.81 4.24
CA ASN A 184 0.31 17.01 3.51
C ASN A 184 1.28 16.70 2.35
N ALA A 185 2.22 15.76 2.52
CA ALA A 185 3.10 15.32 1.43
C ALA A 185 2.30 14.68 0.29
N ALA A 186 1.28 13.88 0.62
CA ALA A 186 0.38 13.31 -0.39
C ALA A 186 -0.48 14.39 -1.08
N LEU A 187 -1.02 15.36 -0.33
CA LEU A 187 -1.77 16.49 -0.91
C LEU A 187 -0.90 17.33 -1.84
N ARG A 188 0.37 17.56 -1.47
CA ARG A 188 1.35 18.25 -2.33
C ARG A 188 1.58 17.46 -3.61
N TRP A 189 1.83 16.16 -3.50
CA TRP A 189 2.01 15.29 -4.66
C TRP A 189 0.81 15.33 -5.61
N LEU A 190 -0.43 15.25 -5.09
CA LEU A 190 -1.65 15.37 -5.89
C LEU A 190 -1.71 16.69 -6.67
N ARG A 191 -1.40 17.82 -6.00
CA ARG A 191 -1.41 19.16 -6.61
C ARG A 191 -0.30 19.36 -7.65
N GLU A 192 0.85 18.75 -7.47
CA GLU A 192 1.99 18.83 -8.40
C GLU A 192 1.84 17.94 -9.62
N ASN A 193 1.17 16.79 -9.49
CA ASN A 193 1.13 15.77 -10.53
C ASN A 193 -0.22 15.66 -11.26
N LEU A 194 -1.31 16.22 -10.72
CA LEU A 194 -2.64 16.12 -11.30
C LEU A 194 -3.18 17.48 -11.71
N LYS A 195 -4.09 17.46 -12.69
CA LYS A 195 -4.74 18.65 -13.25
C LYS A 195 -6.23 18.65 -12.90
N LEU A 196 -6.88 19.82 -12.97
CA LEU A 196 -8.33 19.96 -12.78
C LEU A 196 -9.16 19.07 -13.73
N SER A 197 -8.61 18.70 -14.88
CA SER A 197 -9.26 17.78 -15.82
C SER A 197 -9.23 16.30 -15.40
N ASN A 198 -8.38 15.94 -14.42
CA ASN A 198 -8.34 14.57 -13.89
C ASN A 198 -9.55 14.34 -13.01
N LYS A 199 -10.32 13.30 -13.32
CA LYS A 199 -11.44 12.85 -12.47
C LYS A 199 -10.91 11.95 -11.35
N GLY A 200 -11.17 12.30 -10.11
CA GLY A 200 -10.69 11.51 -8.98
C GLY A 200 -11.39 11.83 -7.66
N ILE A 201 -11.18 10.95 -6.70
CA ILE A 201 -11.64 11.06 -5.32
C ILE A 201 -10.42 10.86 -4.42
N VAL A 202 -10.24 11.72 -3.45
CA VAL A 202 -9.16 11.65 -2.46
C VAL A 202 -9.71 11.12 -1.15
N TYR A 203 -9.13 10.02 -0.68
CA TYR A 203 -9.53 9.35 0.54
C TYR A 203 -8.36 9.13 1.48
N PHE A 204 -8.57 9.33 2.78
CA PHE A 204 -7.55 9.10 3.82
C PHE A 204 -7.79 7.73 4.46
N ALA A 205 -6.95 6.76 4.09
CA ALA A 205 -7.09 5.37 4.51
C ALA A 205 -5.96 5.01 5.49
N ASP A 206 -6.21 5.04 6.78
CA ASP A 206 -5.24 4.63 7.80
C ASP A 206 -4.96 3.12 7.67
N ASP A 207 -3.71 2.71 7.94
CA ASP A 207 -3.22 1.36 7.66
C ASP A 207 -3.76 0.27 8.62
N ASP A 208 -4.32 0.67 9.76
CA ASP A 208 -4.89 -0.23 10.76
C ASP A 208 -6.43 -0.33 10.75
N ASN A 209 -7.12 0.46 9.94
CA ASN A 209 -8.57 0.38 9.76
C ASN A 209 -8.99 -0.83 8.90
N THR A 210 -10.28 -1.14 8.94
CA THR A 210 -10.90 -2.20 8.11
C THR A 210 -11.90 -1.58 7.14
N TYR A 211 -11.84 -1.96 5.87
CA TYR A 211 -12.62 -1.37 4.79
C TYR A 211 -13.38 -2.43 4.02
N SER A 212 -14.67 -2.18 3.75
CA SER A 212 -15.45 -2.93 2.78
C SER A 212 -15.22 -2.38 1.37
N VAL A 213 -15.13 -3.25 0.37
CA VAL A 213 -15.05 -2.84 -1.05
C VAL A 213 -16.26 -1.97 -1.45
N LYS A 214 -17.42 -2.16 -0.82
CA LYS A 214 -18.62 -1.34 -1.06
C LYS A 214 -18.41 0.14 -0.77
N LEU A 215 -17.52 0.50 0.16
CA LEU A 215 -17.18 1.88 0.47
C LEU A 215 -16.63 2.60 -0.77
N PHE A 216 -15.75 1.96 -1.51
CA PHE A 216 -15.12 2.54 -2.70
C PHE A 216 -16.12 2.71 -3.85
N HIS A 217 -17.11 1.84 -3.96
CA HIS A 217 -18.23 2.03 -4.91
C HIS A 217 -19.11 3.25 -4.54
N GLU A 218 -19.31 3.50 -3.24
CA GLU A 218 -20.01 4.72 -2.80
C GLU A 218 -19.21 5.98 -3.15
N MET A 219 -17.87 5.94 -2.99
CA MET A 219 -17.01 7.08 -3.33
C MET A 219 -17.08 7.49 -4.80
N GLU A 220 -17.32 6.57 -5.73
CA GLU A 220 -17.45 6.89 -7.16
C GLU A 220 -18.56 7.92 -7.46
N LYS A 221 -19.50 8.12 -6.55
CA LYS A 221 -20.66 9.03 -6.69
C LYS A 221 -20.36 10.47 -6.25
N ILE A 222 -19.26 10.72 -5.56
CA ILE A 222 -18.92 11.99 -4.91
C ILE A 222 -18.70 13.10 -5.94
N GLN A 223 -19.42 14.21 -5.77
CA GLN A 223 -19.24 15.43 -6.55
C GLN A 223 -18.51 16.52 -5.76
N SER A 224 -18.69 16.56 -4.43
CA SER A 224 -18.06 17.51 -3.51
C SER A 224 -17.30 16.77 -2.40
N VAL A 225 -17.91 16.58 -1.25
CA VAL A 225 -17.37 15.82 -0.11
C VAL A 225 -18.40 14.79 0.33
N GLY A 226 -18.11 13.52 0.08
CA GLY A 226 -18.93 12.42 0.56
C GLY A 226 -18.64 12.08 2.01
N VAL A 227 -19.68 11.76 2.78
CA VAL A 227 -19.60 11.40 4.21
C VAL A 227 -20.45 10.16 4.52
N TRP A 228 -20.01 9.34 5.46
CA TRP A 228 -20.64 8.07 5.84
C TRP A 228 -20.36 7.67 7.27
N PRO A 229 -21.08 6.66 7.81
CA PRO A 229 -20.84 6.13 9.15
C PRO A 229 -19.50 5.40 9.26
N VAL A 230 -18.84 5.54 10.41
CA VAL A 230 -17.64 4.79 10.80
C VAL A 230 -17.95 3.96 12.06
N GLY A 231 -17.67 2.67 11.98
CA GLY A 231 -17.85 1.77 13.12
C GLY A 231 -16.70 1.85 14.11
N LEU A 232 -16.98 1.62 15.39
CA LEU A 232 -16.01 1.43 16.48
C LEU A 232 -15.09 2.64 16.72
N VAL A 233 -15.62 3.84 16.67
CA VAL A 233 -14.85 5.07 16.86
C VAL A 233 -15.43 5.96 17.95
N GLY A 234 -14.60 6.76 18.59
CA GLY A 234 -15.00 7.75 19.61
C GLY A 234 -15.68 7.18 20.85
N GLY A 235 -15.51 5.87 21.13
CA GLY A 235 -16.20 5.16 22.20
C GLY A 235 -17.63 4.73 21.86
N LEU A 236 -18.06 4.95 20.62
CA LEU A 236 -19.37 4.53 20.09
C LEU A 236 -19.23 3.28 19.21
N MET A 237 -20.33 2.53 19.11
CA MET A 237 -20.43 1.49 18.07
C MET A 237 -20.41 2.09 16.66
N VAL A 238 -20.98 3.30 16.48
CA VAL A 238 -21.02 4.02 15.20
C VAL A 238 -21.01 5.53 15.44
N GLU A 239 -20.01 6.22 14.90
CA GLU A 239 -20.03 7.67 14.69
C GLU A 239 -20.51 7.93 13.26
N LYS A 240 -21.44 8.88 13.08
CA LYS A 240 -22.04 9.09 11.76
C LYS A 240 -22.61 10.50 11.57
N PRO A 241 -22.69 10.98 10.33
CA PRO A 241 -23.58 12.08 9.99
C PRO A 241 -25.04 11.67 10.20
N ILE A 242 -25.87 12.63 10.61
CA ILE A 242 -27.32 12.48 10.65
C ILE A 242 -27.86 13.03 9.34
N CYS A 243 -28.45 12.15 8.55
CA CYS A 243 -29.01 12.47 7.25
C CYS A 243 -30.53 12.63 7.36
N ASP A 244 -31.07 13.67 6.74
CA ASP A 244 -32.51 13.81 6.50
C ASP A 244 -32.89 13.04 5.23
N ASN A 245 -33.72 12.01 5.37
CA ASN A 245 -34.13 11.12 4.28
C ASN A 245 -34.98 11.83 3.19
N VAL A 246 -35.59 12.98 3.52
CA VAL A 246 -36.44 13.74 2.56
C VAL A 246 -35.57 14.62 1.67
N THR A 247 -34.66 15.37 2.30
CA THR A 247 -33.81 16.33 1.57
C THR A 247 -32.48 15.72 1.12
N ASN A 248 -32.14 14.53 1.60
CA ASN A 248 -30.83 13.88 1.43
C ASN A 248 -29.66 14.80 1.82
N LYS A 249 -29.80 15.51 2.94
CA LYS A 249 -28.77 16.43 3.47
C LYS A 249 -28.35 16.05 4.87
N VAL A 250 -27.10 16.42 5.20
CA VAL A 250 -26.58 16.29 6.55
C VAL A 250 -27.14 17.39 7.43
N ILE A 251 -27.92 17.00 8.46
CA ILE A 251 -28.55 17.92 9.41
C ILE A 251 -27.84 17.95 10.77
N GLY A 252 -26.92 17.05 11.03
CA GLY A 252 -26.18 16.95 12.28
C GLY A 252 -25.20 15.79 12.28
N PHE A 253 -24.68 15.47 13.47
CA PHE A 253 -23.74 14.37 13.65
C PHE A 253 -24.03 13.62 14.95
N ASN A 254 -23.87 12.30 14.93
CA ASN A 254 -23.81 11.45 16.12
C ASN A 254 -22.34 11.16 16.41
N ALA A 255 -21.72 11.93 17.29
CA ALA A 255 -20.35 11.81 17.71
C ALA A 255 -20.23 12.02 19.22
N ALA A 256 -19.41 11.20 19.91
CA ALA A 256 -19.16 11.36 21.36
C ALA A 256 -17.89 12.17 21.63
N TRP A 257 -16.87 12.02 20.78
CA TRP A 257 -15.61 12.74 20.94
C TRP A 257 -15.72 14.16 20.43
N LYS A 258 -15.71 15.16 21.35
CA LYS A 258 -15.78 16.58 21.01
C LYS A 258 -16.87 16.89 19.98
N PRO A 259 -18.15 16.67 20.32
CA PRO A 259 -19.26 16.77 19.37
C PRO A 259 -19.45 18.18 18.78
N ASP A 260 -18.89 19.21 19.46
CA ASP A 260 -18.97 20.62 19.05
C ASP A 260 -17.95 20.99 17.95
N ARG A 261 -17.16 20.04 17.46
CA ARG A 261 -16.26 20.26 16.30
C ARG A 261 -17.08 20.74 15.10
N PRO A 262 -16.51 21.59 14.21
CA PRO A 262 -17.18 21.98 12.97
C PRO A 262 -17.64 20.78 12.13
N PHE A 263 -16.80 19.73 12.05
CA PHE A 263 -17.09 18.46 11.38
C PHE A 263 -16.69 17.32 12.34
N PRO A 264 -17.61 16.86 13.20
CA PRO A 264 -17.32 15.75 14.13
C PRO A 264 -17.41 14.41 13.40
N LEU A 265 -16.39 14.14 12.59
CA LEU A 265 -16.20 12.95 11.78
C LEU A 265 -14.85 12.31 12.11
N ASP A 266 -14.74 11.02 11.90
CA ASP A 266 -13.47 10.29 11.84
C ASP A 266 -12.79 10.50 10.48
N MET A 267 -11.45 10.38 10.42
CA MET A 267 -10.68 10.51 9.19
C MET A 267 -11.12 9.52 8.10
N ALA A 268 -11.59 8.35 8.50
CA ALA A 268 -12.13 7.35 7.59
C ALA A 268 -13.60 7.64 7.16
N GLY A 269 -14.23 8.66 7.70
CA GLY A 269 -15.67 8.98 7.52
C GLY A 269 -15.99 9.90 6.35
N PHE A 270 -15.01 10.31 5.56
CA PHE A 270 -15.22 11.20 4.41
C PHE A 270 -14.22 10.99 3.28
N ALA A 271 -14.57 11.43 2.08
CA ALA A 271 -13.65 11.60 0.95
C ALA A 271 -13.99 12.87 0.16
N ILE A 272 -13.02 13.39 -0.55
CA ILE A 272 -13.06 14.71 -1.20
C ILE A 272 -12.93 14.50 -2.71
N ASN A 273 -13.77 15.17 -3.50
CA ASN A 273 -13.60 15.25 -4.95
C ASN A 273 -12.24 15.89 -5.27
N LEU A 274 -11.49 15.27 -6.19
CA LEU A 274 -10.14 15.73 -6.53
C LEU A 274 -10.13 17.16 -7.09
N GLU A 275 -11.06 17.48 -7.99
CA GLU A 275 -11.14 18.83 -8.58
C GLU A 275 -11.38 19.88 -7.50
N LEU A 276 -12.26 19.57 -6.53
CA LEU A 276 -12.52 20.45 -5.40
C LEU A 276 -11.25 20.66 -4.54
N LEU A 277 -10.52 19.58 -4.24
CA LEU A 277 -9.25 19.68 -3.51
C LEU A 277 -8.20 20.49 -4.28
N LEU A 278 -8.08 20.30 -5.59
CA LEU A 278 -7.13 21.03 -6.42
C LEU A 278 -7.46 22.53 -6.55
N LYS A 279 -8.75 22.89 -6.46
CA LYS A 279 -9.18 24.31 -6.43
C LYS A 279 -8.84 25.01 -5.11
N HIS A 280 -8.83 24.26 -3.99
CA HIS A 280 -8.51 24.80 -2.66
C HIS A 280 -7.03 24.54 -2.33
N THR A 281 -6.14 25.29 -2.96
CA THR A 281 -4.68 25.10 -2.86
C THR A 281 -4.14 25.30 -1.45
N ASP A 282 -4.82 26.11 -0.64
CA ASP A 282 -4.42 26.48 0.73
C ASP A 282 -4.99 25.53 1.80
N ALA A 283 -5.75 24.50 1.40
CA ALA A 283 -6.31 23.52 2.32
C ALA A 283 -5.24 22.48 2.72
N TRP A 284 -4.82 22.52 4.00
CA TRP A 284 -3.79 21.67 4.58
C TRP A 284 -4.19 21.17 5.97
N PHE A 285 -3.63 20.03 6.37
CA PHE A 285 -3.61 19.62 7.78
C PHE A 285 -2.61 20.48 8.56
N SER A 286 -2.88 20.75 9.84
CA SER A 286 -2.06 21.64 10.66
C SER A 286 -1.73 21.02 12.02
N TYR A 287 -0.57 21.35 12.55
CA TYR A 287 -0.21 21.08 13.93
C TYR A 287 -0.84 22.09 14.93
N ASP A 288 -1.24 23.26 14.43
CA ASP A 288 -1.78 24.38 15.24
C ASP A 288 -3.26 24.22 15.54
N VAL A 289 -3.75 22.96 15.55
CA VAL A 289 -5.13 22.63 15.88
C VAL A 289 -5.22 21.74 17.12
N GLN A 290 -6.31 21.86 17.84
CA GLN A 290 -6.58 21.02 18.99
C GLN A 290 -6.60 19.53 18.59
N GLY A 291 -6.06 18.64 19.45
CA GLY A 291 -6.11 17.19 19.21
C GLY A 291 -7.53 16.71 18.88
N GLY A 292 -7.69 15.94 17.81
CA GLY A 292 -8.96 15.47 17.26
C GLY A 292 -9.70 16.45 16.35
N TYR A 293 -9.04 17.52 15.88
CA TYR A 293 -9.63 18.50 14.96
C TYR A 293 -9.06 18.44 13.55
N GLN A 294 -8.26 17.44 13.20
CA GLN A 294 -7.62 17.35 11.89
C GLN A 294 -8.64 17.24 10.75
N GLU A 295 -9.70 16.47 10.94
CA GLU A 295 -10.82 16.31 10.02
C GLU A 295 -11.55 17.65 9.80
N SER A 296 -11.85 18.31 10.91
CA SER A 296 -12.47 19.63 10.87
C SER A 296 -11.56 20.67 10.23
N GLU A 297 -10.22 20.56 10.44
CA GLU A 297 -9.25 21.51 9.88
C GLU A 297 -9.22 21.45 8.36
N ILE A 298 -9.10 20.26 7.79
CA ILE A 298 -9.07 20.15 6.32
C ILE A 298 -10.43 20.49 5.69
N LEU A 299 -11.54 20.02 6.29
CA LEU A 299 -12.86 20.18 5.72
C LEU A 299 -13.33 21.64 5.76
N ARG A 300 -13.11 22.40 6.85
CA ARG A 300 -13.53 23.80 6.97
C ARG A 300 -12.89 24.73 5.92
N GLN A 301 -11.76 24.32 5.36
CA GLN A 301 -11.05 25.05 4.31
C GLN A 301 -11.62 24.74 2.91
N ILE A 302 -12.47 23.72 2.77
CA ILE A 302 -12.95 23.21 1.49
C ILE A 302 -14.46 23.35 1.34
N VAL A 303 -15.24 23.05 2.39
CA VAL A 303 -16.72 22.98 2.32
C VAL A 303 -17.37 23.50 3.59
N THR A 304 -18.67 23.76 3.49
CA THR A 304 -19.61 23.97 4.60
C THR A 304 -20.43 22.70 4.85
N LYS A 305 -21.13 22.60 5.98
CA LYS A 305 -21.91 21.39 6.36
C LYS A 305 -23.01 21.03 5.35
N ASP A 306 -23.66 22.05 4.78
CA ASP A 306 -24.75 21.90 3.82
C ASP A 306 -24.29 21.39 2.43
N GLN A 307 -22.98 21.43 2.19
CA GLN A 307 -22.35 20.91 0.96
C GLN A 307 -21.88 19.45 1.11
N LEU A 308 -22.02 18.84 2.28
CA LEU A 308 -21.71 17.45 2.49
C LEU A 308 -22.74 16.53 1.82
N GLU A 309 -22.25 15.47 1.19
CA GLU A 309 -23.04 14.45 0.50
C GLU A 309 -23.16 13.19 1.36
N PRO A 310 -24.33 12.95 2.00
CA PRO A 310 -24.51 11.74 2.79
C PRO A 310 -24.59 10.51 1.88
N LEU A 311 -23.66 9.58 2.03
CA LEU A 311 -23.57 8.33 1.29
C LEU A 311 -23.96 7.12 2.17
N ALA A 312 -23.75 5.91 1.66
CA ALA A 312 -24.04 4.66 2.39
C ALA A 312 -25.51 4.62 2.87
N ASP A 313 -26.44 4.82 1.94
CA ASP A 313 -27.88 4.79 2.16
C ASP A 313 -28.30 5.81 3.23
N CYS A 314 -28.08 7.11 2.94
CA CYS A 314 -28.35 8.22 3.87
C CYS A 314 -27.73 7.97 5.27
N CYS A 315 -26.46 7.57 5.29
CA CYS A 315 -25.68 7.29 6.51
C CYS A 315 -26.29 6.19 7.42
N THR A 316 -26.92 5.17 6.85
CA THR A 316 -27.46 4.03 7.60
C THR A 316 -26.63 2.76 7.50
N LYS A 317 -25.65 2.68 6.57
CA LYS A 317 -24.80 1.53 6.37
C LYS A 317 -23.36 1.82 6.83
N VAL A 318 -22.73 0.85 7.49
CA VAL A 318 -21.34 0.92 7.91
C VAL A 318 -20.50 0.10 6.93
N TYR A 319 -19.52 0.76 6.27
CA TYR A 319 -18.60 0.15 5.32
C TYR A 319 -17.13 0.34 5.68
N VAL A 320 -16.84 1.02 6.80
CA VAL A 320 -15.52 1.19 7.36
C VAL A 320 -15.57 1.14 8.88
N TRP A 321 -14.54 0.55 9.48
CA TRP A 321 -14.39 0.42 10.92
C TRP A 321 -13.04 0.97 11.36
N HIS A 322 -13.04 1.81 12.37
CA HIS A 322 -11.85 2.30 13.05
C HIS A 322 -11.30 1.18 13.94
N THR A 323 -10.62 0.23 13.35
CA THR A 323 -9.95 -0.87 14.04
C THR A 323 -8.55 -0.46 14.48
N ARG A 324 -7.95 -1.25 15.35
CA ARG A 324 -6.55 -1.12 15.76
C ARG A 324 -5.95 -2.50 15.88
N THR A 325 -4.70 -2.64 15.46
CA THR A 325 -3.97 -3.87 15.71
C THR A 325 -3.41 -3.83 17.12
N GLU A 326 -3.68 -4.87 17.91
CA GLU A 326 -3.11 -5.02 19.24
C GLU A 326 -1.58 -5.10 19.13
N PRO A 327 -0.83 -4.34 19.96
CA PRO A 327 0.62 -4.43 19.98
C PRO A 327 1.08 -5.87 20.28
N PRO A 328 1.96 -6.47 19.49
CA PRO A 328 2.40 -7.84 19.72
C PRO A 328 3.23 -7.96 21.00
N GLN A 329 3.03 -9.06 21.73
CA GLN A 329 3.80 -9.36 22.93
C GLN A 329 5.16 -9.96 22.56
N LEU A 330 6.20 -9.12 22.46
CA LEU A 330 7.54 -9.50 22.00
C LEU A 330 8.54 -9.69 23.16
N ASN A 331 8.11 -10.20 24.31
CA ASN A 331 8.95 -10.37 25.48
C ASN A 331 10.15 -11.31 25.22
N VAL A 332 9.93 -12.40 24.50
CA VAL A 332 10.98 -13.35 24.13
C VAL A 332 11.96 -12.73 23.13
N GLU A 333 11.45 -11.99 22.15
CA GLU A 333 12.29 -11.26 21.19
C GLU A 333 13.20 -10.24 21.89
N GLN A 334 12.67 -9.50 22.88
CA GLN A 334 13.47 -8.57 23.68
C GLN A 334 14.60 -9.28 24.45
N MET A 335 14.35 -10.50 24.97
CA MET A 335 15.39 -11.30 25.59
C MET A 335 16.46 -11.78 24.59
N LEU A 336 16.06 -12.13 23.37
CA LEU A 336 17.00 -12.50 22.30
C LEU A 336 17.86 -11.32 21.88
N ILE A 337 17.26 -10.13 21.71
CA ILE A 337 17.98 -8.88 21.37
C ILE A 337 19.04 -8.55 22.42
N LYS A 338 18.74 -8.69 23.73
CA LYS A 338 19.70 -8.49 24.83
C LYS A 338 20.89 -9.48 24.75
N LYS A 339 20.70 -10.64 24.12
CA LYS A 339 21.74 -11.65 23.88
C LYS A 339 22.42 -11.50 22.50
N GLY A 340 22.20 -10.37 21.80
CA GLY A 340 22.74 -10.10 20.45
C GLY A 340 22.15 -10.96 19.35
N LYS A 341 20.95 -11.56 19.56
CA LYS A 341 20.25 -12.41 18.59
C LYS A 341 18.91 -11.78 18.21
N ARG A 342 18.37 -12.20 17.08
CA ARG A 342 17.02 -11.85 16.63
C ARG A 342 16.36 -13.09 16.03
N SER A 343 15.08 -13.33 16.34
CA SER A 343 14.34 -14.45 15.77
C SER A 343 14.13 -14.30 14.25
N ASN A 344 14.08 -13.08 13.76
CA ASN A 344 13.91 -12.75 12.34
C ASN A 344 15.22 -12.45 11.60
N ALA A 345 16.38 -12.94 12.08
CA ALA A 345 17.67 -12.73 11.41
C ALA A 345 17.64 -13.25 9.97
N GLY A 346 17.82 -12.36 8.98
CA GLY A 346 17.72 -12.68 7.55
C GLY A 346 16.30 -12.87 7.01
N ILE A 347 15.27 -12.65 7.83
CA ILE A 347 13.85 -12.77 7.45
C ILE A 347 13.19 -11.39 7.54
N GLU A 348 12.57 -10.96 6.47
CA GLU A 348 11.76 -9.74 6.41
C GLU A 348 10.34 -10.02 6.94
N VAL A 349 9.95 -9.35 8.00
CA VAL A 349 8.62 -9.46 8.65
C VAL A 349 7.88 -8.14 8.63
#